data_5d09c83fac65db092c2ceb31667e8aac
#
_entry.id   5d09c83fac65db092c2ceb31667e8aac
#
_cell.length_a   1.000
_cell.length_b   1.000
_cell.length_c   1.000
_cell.angle_alpha   90.00
_cell.angle_beta   90.00
_cell.angle_gamma   90.00
#
_symmetry.space_group_name_H-M   'P 1'
#
loop_
_entity.id
_entity.type
_entity.pdbx_description
1 polymer ?
#
loop_
_entity_poly.entity_id
_entity_poly.type
_entity_poly.pdbx_seq_one_letter_code
_entity_poly.pdbx_strand_id
1 'polypeptide(L)'
;SVAQGHADIGMASREISPNEKIRFEKSDLRTHSVGLDGVACMVSSEVYQAGVRQLTRREIAGIYMGKIRNWKEVGGPDREIVVIDKERHRGTRHVFMQYIFGNALQRTPGTLLVTGSNNEEQAKIAQSDSAIGMLSFAWMNEQVKAVSLQDQGKEFLPTWEAVQQGQYPIVRKLNFITAGEPKRDIKAFIDFVKGPDGQKIVKESGYIPIGGKD
;
A
#
# COMPACT_ATOMS: atom_id res chain seq x y z
N SER A 1 7.26 14.89 17.49
CA SER A 1 7.17 13.45 17.17
C SER A 1 7.08 12.62 18.45
N VAL A 2 6.73 11.35 18.36
CA VAL A 2 6.70 10.42 19.51
C VAL A 2 8.09 10.33 20.16
N ALA A 3 9.14 10.18 19.37
CA ALA A 3 10.52 10.12 19.87
C ALA A 3 10.98 11.38 20.64
N GLN A 4 10.27 12.48 20.50
CA GLN A 4 10.54 13.76 21.17
C GLN A 4 9.52 14.08 22.28
N GLY A 5 8.62 13.14 22.58
CA GLY A 5 7.58 13.34 23.61
C GLY A 5 6.44 14.30 23.23
N HIS A 6 6.30 14.68 21.95
CA HIS A 6 5.23 15.58 21.49
C HIS A 6 3.91 14.84 21.20
N ALA A 7 3.91 13.53 21.23
CA ALA A 7 2.75 12.68 21.09
C ALA A 7 3.03 11.35 21.79
N ASP A 8 2.01 10.74 22.37
CA ASP A 8 2.10 9.46 23.06
C ASP A 8 2.10 8.29 22.08
N ILE A 9 1.37 8.43 20.95
CA ILE A 9 1.29 7.41 19.90
C ILE A 9 1.62 8.05 18.55
N GLY A 10 2.51 7.40 17.80
CA GLY A 10 2.74 7.64 16.38
C GLY A 10 2.02 6.61 15.54
N MET A 11 1.63 6.96 14.32
CA MET A 11 1.08 6.02 13.34
C MET A 11 2.05 5.87 12.17
N ALA A 12 2.35 4.64 11.78
CA ALA A 12 3.18 4.35 10.63
C ALA A 12 2.66 3.10 9.89
N SER A 13 2.65 3.19 8.58
CA SER A 13 2.32 2.08 7.68
C SER A 13 3.58 1.45 7.06
N ARG A 14 4.65 1.44 7.81
CA ARG A 14 5.95 0.80 7.52
C ARG A 14 6.66 0.48 8.82
N GLU A 15 7.67 -0.34 8.74
CA GLU A 15 8.58 -0.57 9.87
C GLU A 15 9.43 0.69 10.16
N ILE A 16 9.88 0.82 11.40
CA ILE A 16 10.86 1.84 11.81
C ILE A 16 12.17 1.51 11.10
N SER A 17 12.70 2.45 10.33
CA SER A 17 13.94 2.23 9.59
C SER A 17 15.16 2.08 10.52
N PRO A 18 16.23 1.40 10.08
CA PRO A 18 17.48 1.31 10.86
C PRO A 18 18.02 2.68 11.26
N ASN A 19 17.98 3.66 10.37
CA ASN A 19 18.44 5.02 10.65
C ASN A 19 17.58 5.72 11.72
N GLU A 20 16.26 5.50 11.72
CA GLU A 20 15.38 6.03 12.77
C GLU A 20 15.66 5.35 14.11
N LYS A 21 15.90 4.04 14.13
CA LYS A 21 16.28 3.32 15.35
C LYS A 21 17.57 3.87 15.95
N ILE A 22 18.60 4.10 15.13
CA ILE A 22 19.88 4.69 15.55
C ILE A 22 19.67 6.13 16.03
N ARG A 23 18.98 6.95 15.23
CA ARG A 23 18.75 8.37 15.55
C ARG A 23 17.98 8.58 16.85
N PHE A 24 17.07 7.67 17.17
CA PHE A 24 16.18 7.74 18.33
C PHE A 24 16.41 6.59 19.32
N GLU A 25 17.60 6.04 19.38
CA GLU A 25 17.96 4.92 20.25
C GLU A 25 17.55 5.15 21.72
N LYS A 26 17.77 6.36 22.24
CA LYS A 26 17.38 6.72 23.61
C LYS A 26 15.87 6.75 23.85
N SER A 27 15.05 6.77 22.81
CA SER A 27 13.60 6.84 22.92
C SER A 27 12.94 5.47 22.98
N ASP A 28 13.71 4.38 22.86
CA ASP A 28 13.20 2.98 22.88
C ASP A 28 11.89 2.83 22.06
N LEU A 29 11.94 3.17 20.75
CA LEU A 29 10.78 3.13 19.90
C LEU A 29 10.23 1.71 19.75
N ARG A 30 9.00 1.49 20.22
CA ARG A 30 8.30 0.20 20.16
C ARG A 30 7.17 0.24 19.15
N THR A 31 7.01 -0.87 18.45
CA THR A 31 6.00 -1.03 17.39
C THR A 31 4.91 -1.98 17.86
N HIS A 32 3.66 -1.53 17.75
CA HIS A 32 2.46 -2.30 18.05
C HIS A 32 1.64 -2.41 16.77
N SER A 33 1.69 -3.58 16.12
CA SER A 33 0.89 -3.82 14.91
C SER A 33 -0.59 -3.91 15.29
N VAL A 34 -1.43 -3.17 14.54
CA VAL A 34 -2.88 -3.04 14.78
C VAL A 34 -3.73 -3.48 13.59
N GLY A 35 -3.12 -3.72 12.45
CA GLY A 35 -3.79 -4.19 11.23
C GLY A 35 -2.80 -4.46 10.12
N LEU A 36 -3.29 -5.06 9.04
CA LEU A 36 -2.56 -5.24 7.79
C LEU A 36 -3.25 -4.48 6.67
N ASP A 37 -2.49 -4.13 5.67
CA ASP A 37 -2.98 -3.44 4.48
C ASP A 37 -2.33 -4.05 3.23
N GLY A 38 -3.17 -4.52 2.30
CA GLY A 38 -2.72 -4.96 0.99
C GLY A 38 -2.60 -3.76 0.05
N VAL A 39 -1.52 -3.70 -0.70
CA VAL A 39 -1.28 -2.66 -1.71
C VAL A 39 -1.29 -3.29 -3.08
N ALA A 40 -2.14 -2.79 -3.99
CA ALA A 40 -2.25 -3.31 -5.34
C ALA A 40 -1.90 -2.27 -6.41
N CYS A 41 -1.55 -2.79 -7.57
CA CYS A 41 -1.57 -2.04 -8.81
C CYS A 41 -3.03 -1.77 -9.18
N MET A 42 -3.39 -0.51 -9.33
CA MET A 42 -4.75 -0.06 -9.64
C MET A 42 -4.79 0.54 -11.03
N VAL A 43 -5.89 0.30 -11.72
CA VAL A 43 -6.16 0.86 -13.05
C VAL A 43 -7.55 1.50 -13.10
N SER A 44 -7.75 2.40 -14.05
CA SER A 44 -9.08 2.93 -14.38
C SER A 44 -10.03 1.80 -14.77
N SER A 45 -11.33 1.96 -14.46
CA SER A 45 -12.36 0.96 -14.80
C SER A 45 -12.38 0.62 -16.28
N GLU A 46 -12.15 1.60 -17.15
CA GLU A 46 -12.14 1.44 -18.61
C GLU A 46 -11.01 0.52 -19.08
N VAL A 47 -9.81 0.68 -18.50
CA VAL A 47 -8.66 -0.20 -18.76
C VAL A 47 -8.98 -1.63 -18.32
N TYR A 48 -9.56 -1.79 -17.13
CA TYR A 48 -9.93 -3.08 -16.59
C TYR A 48 -11.02 -3.78 -17.43
N GLN A 49 -12.05 -3.02 -17.85
CA GLN A 49 -13.14 -3.52 -18.71
C GLN A 49 -12.66 -3.87 -20.12
N ALA A 50 -11.66 -3.13 -20.63
CA ALA A 50 -11.02 -3.42 -21.91
C ALA A 50 -10.10 -4.65 -21.87
N GLY A 51 -9.99 -5.37 -20.74
CA GLY A 51 -9.34 -6.67 -20.63
C GLY A 51 -8.04 -6.70 -19.83
N VAL A 52 -7.50 -5.56 -19.38
CA VAL A 52 -6.29 -5.53 -18.54
C VAL A 52 -6.69 -5.86 -17.09
N ARG A 53 -6.79 -7.15 -16.80
CA ARG A 53 -7.15 -7.68 -15.47
C ARG A 53 -5.97 -8.24 -14.69
N GLN A 54 -4.87 -8.42 -15.38
CA GLN A 54 -3.63 -8.99 -14.84
C GLN A 54 -2.44 -8.26 -15.47
N LEU A 55 -1.40 -8.03 -14.67
CA LEU A 55 -0.11 -7.53 -15.14
C LEU A 55 1.01 -8.33 -14.47
N THR A 56 2.04 -8.60 -15.23
CA THR A 56 3.27 -9.16 -14.67
C THR A 56 4.05 -8.08 -13.91
N ARG A 57 4.83 -8.50 -12.92
CA ARG A 57 5.78 -7.61 -12.23
C ARG A 57 6.69 -6.87 -13.21
N ARG A 58 7.11 -7.55 -14.29
CA ARG A 58 7.97 -6.96 -15.33
C ARG A 58 7.24 -5.88 -16.15
N GLU A 59 5.98 -6.08 -16.49
CA GLU A 59 5.16 -5.07 -17.19
C GLU A 59 4.93 -3.85 -16.32
N ILE A 60 4.55 -4.04 -15.06
CA ILE A 60 4.41 -2.93 -14.10
C ILE A 60 5.72 -2.14 -14.01
N ALA A 61 6.86 -2.84 -13.86
CA ALA A 61 8.16 -2.18 -13.85
C ALA A 61 8.43 -1.43 -15.16
N GLY A 62 8.10 -2.01 -16.31
CA GLY A 62 8.25 -1.41 -17.63
C GLY A 62 7.44 -0.13 -17.79
N ILE A 63 6.21 -0.12 -17.29
CA ILE A 63 5.30 1.03 -17.31
C ILE A 63 5.88 2.17 -16.45
N TYR A 64 6.22 1.91 -15.19
CA TYR A 64 6.79 2.93 -14.30
C TYR A 64 8.15 3.47 -14.79
N MET A 65 8.91 2.66 -15.53
CA MET A 65 10.16 3.07 -16.15
C MET A 65 9.97 3.79 -17.51
N GLY A 66 8.74 3.92 -18.02
CA GLY A 66 8.42 4.54 -19.30
C GLY A 66 8.89 3.75 -20.52
N LYS A 67 9.13 2.45 -20.35
CA LYS A 67 9.46 1.51 -21.44
C LYS A 67 8.21 0.98 -22.13
N ILE A 68 7.13 0.82 -21.41
CA ILE A 68 5.78 0.49 -21.88
C ILE A 68 4.95 1.76 -21.69
N ARG A 69 4.41 2.31 -22.77
CA ARG A 69 3.72 3.59 -22.76
C ARG A 69 2.29 3.52 -23.26
N ASN A 70 1.91 2.42 -23.87
CA ASN A 70 0.58 2.23 -24.43
C ASN A 70 0.00 0.91 -23.89
N TRP A 71 -1.26 0.93 -23.50
CA TRP A 71 -1.95 -0.25 -22.96
C TRP A 71 -1.98 -1.43 -23.94
N LYS A 72 -1.97 -1.19 -25.27
CA LYS A 72 -1.90 -2.26 -26.28
C LYS A 72 -0.65 -3.14 -26.16
N GLU A 73 0.44 -2.63 -25.59
CA GLU A 73 1.68 -3.39 -25.39
C GLU A 73 1.53 -4.50 -24.32
N VAL A 74 0.45 -4.40 -23.50
CA VAL A 74 0.13 -5.38 -22.46
C VAL A 74 -1.29 -5.96 -22.64
N GLY A 75 -1.80 -5.96 -23.88
CA GLY A 75 -3.08 -6.57 -24.22
C GLY A 75 -4.32 -5.71 -23.95
N GLY A 76 -4.13 -4.44 -23.66
CA GLY A 76 -5.19 -3.45 -23.43
C GLY A 76 -5.56 -2.65 -24.69
N PRO A 77 -6.35 -1.56 -24.50
CA PRO A 77 -6.78 -0.69 -25.60
C PRO A 77 -5.59 0.13 -26.16
N ASP A 78 -5.72 0.62 -27.39
CA ASP A 78 -4.74 1.54 -27.99
C ASP A 78 -4.88 2.94 -27.37
N ARG A 79 -4.29 3.11 -26.18
CA ARG A 79 -4.29 4.35 -25.39
C ARG A 79 -2.97 4.51 -24.65
N GLU A 80 -2.48 5.73 -24.56
CA GLU A 80 -1.30 6.05 -23.74
C GLU A 80 -1.61 5.82 -22.26
N ILE A 81 -0.63 5.30 -21.54
CA ILE A 81 -0.73 5.00 -20.10
C ILE A 81 -0.47 6.27 -19.30
N VAL A 82 -1.44 6.69 -18.50
CA VAL A 82 -1.27 7.75 -17.51
C VAL A 82 -0.72 7.15 -16.22
N VAL A 83 0.58 7.23 -16.03
CA VAL A 83 1.26 6.67 -14.84
C VAL A 83 1.18 7.65 -13.69
N ILE A 84 0.54 7.23 -12.60
CA ILE A 84 0.43 7.99 -11.35
C ILE A 84 1.35 7.35 -10.31
N ASP A 85 2.22 8.15 -9.71
CA ASP A 85 3.10 7.75 -8.60
C ASP A 85 2.73 8.55 -7.35
N LYS A 86 3.27 8.14 -6.21
CA LYS A 86 3.14 8.86 -4.93
C LYS A 86 4.44 9.58 -4.57
N GLU A 87 4.30 10.58 -3.70
CA GLU A 87 5.45 11.19 -3.04
C GLU A 87 6.35 10.11 -2.40
N ARG A 88 7.67 10.30 -2.52
CA ARG A 88 8.69 9.28 -2.19
C ARG A 88 8.64 8.77 -0.74
N HIS A 89 8.13 9.58 0.18
CA HIS A 89 8.06 9.24 1.60
C HIS A 89 6.81 8.44 1.98
N ARG A 90 5.87 8.23 1.07
CA ARG A 90 4.61 7.51 1.34
C ARG A 90 4.83 6.01 1.53
N GLY A 91 4.25 5.47 2.60
CA GLY A 91 4.39 4.05 2.95
C GLY A 91 3.83 3.10 1.88
N THR A 92 2.73 3.45 1.20
CA THR A 92 2.16 2.69 0.08
C THR A 92 3.20 2.54 -1.05
N ARG A 93 3.81 3.68 -1.44
CA ARG A 93 4.85 3.69 -2.46
C ARG A 93 6.05 2.84 -2.06
N HIS A 94 6.48 2.97 -0.80
CA HIS A 94 7.65 2.27 -0.29
C HIS A 94 7.52 0.74 -0.47
N VAL A 95 6.42 0.15 -0.02
CA VAL A 95 6.22 -1.31 -0.12
C VAL A 95 6.00 -1.77 -1.56
N PHE A 96 5.28 -0.98 -2.36
CA PHE A 96 5.04 -1.28 -3.77
C PHE A 96 6.35 -1.27 -4.57
N MET A 97 7.14 -0.19 -4.47
CA MET A 97 8.41 -0.07 -5.19
C MET A 97 9.44 -1.08 -4.70
N GLN A 98 9.47 -1.38 -3.39
CA GLN A 98 10.32 -2.44 -2.85
C GLN A 98 10.02 -3.79 -3.50
N TYR A 99 8.74 -4.13 -3.66
CA TYR A 99 8.37 -5.39 -4.31
C TYR A 99 8.67 -5.37 -5.79
N ILE A 100 8.23 -4.35 -6.53
CA ILE A 100 8.36 -4.29 -7.99
C ILE A 100 9.83 -4.21 -8.43
N PHE A 101 10.65 -3.42 -7.76
CA PHE A 101 12.02 -3.12 -8.18
C PHE A 101 13.12 -3.65 -7.25
N GLY A 102 12.77 -4.17 -6.07
CA GLY A 102 13.76 -4.45 -5.02
C GLY A 102 14.35 -3.18 -4.38
N ASN A 103 13.81 -2.00 -4.69
CA ASN A 103 14.30 -0.70 -4.24
C ASN A 103 13.14 0.26 -3.94
N ALA A 104 12.86 0.50 -2.68
CA ALA A 104 11.77 1.37 -2.23
C ALA A 104 11.89 2.83 -2.71
N LEU A 105 13.10 3.29 -3.00
CA LEU A 105 13.40 4.65 -3.46
C LEU A 105 13.58 4.74 -4.99
N GLN A 106 13.16 3.70 -5.72
CA GLN A 106 13.27 3.65 -7.19
C GLN A 106 12.72 4.93 -7.84
N ARG A 107 13.46 5.49 -8.78
CA ARG A 107 12.98 6.54 -9.67
C ARG A 107 12.13 5.93 -10.78
N THR A 108 11.07 6.62 -11.12
CA THR A 108 10.04 6.17 -12.05
C THR A 108 9.86 7.20 -13.18
N PRO A 109 10.77 7.23 -14.17
CA PRO A 109 10.76 8.24 -15.23
C PRO A 109 9.52 8.19 -16.14
N GLY A 110 8.73 7.12 -16.11
CA GLY A 110 7.44 7.00 -16.79
C GLY A 110 6.29 7.75 -16.09
N THR A 111 6.50 8.25 -14.88
CA THR A 111 5.48 8.95 -14.10
C THR A 111 5.08 10.27 -14.74
N LEU A 112 3.77 10.47 -14.92
CA LEU A 112 3.17 11.71 -15.41
C LEU A 112 2.62 12.58 -14.28
N LEU A 113 2.09 11.95 -13.21
CA LEU A 113 1.49 12.63 -12.07
C LEU A 113 2.05 12.07 -10.77
N VAL A 114 2.23 12.94 -9.77
CA VAL A 114 2.62 12.55 -8.40
C VAL A 114 1.54 13.02 -7.43
N THR A 115 1.11 12.13 -6.54
CA THR A 115 0.05 12.39 -5.56
C THR A 115 0.56 12.34 -4.13
N GLY A 116 -0.05 13.17 -3.27
CA GLY A 116 0.30 13.26 -1.84
C GLY A 116 -0.56 12.38 -0.93
N SER A 117 -1.69 11.83 -1.42
CA SER A 117 -2.61 11.04 -0.60
C SER A 117 -3.29 9.93 -1.40
N ASN A 118 -3.93 8.98 -0.68
CA ASN A 118 -4.73 7.95 -1.33
C ASN A 118 -6.00 8.52 -1.98
N ASN A 119 -6.65 9.49 -1.33
CA ASN A 119 -7.81 10.19 -1.89
C ASN A 119 -7.50 10.84 -3.23
N GLU A 120 -6.39 11.57 -3.29
CA GLU A 120 -5.97 12.25 -4.50
C GLU A 120 -5.68 11.26 -5.63
N GLU A 121 -4.96 10.17 -5.34
CA GLU A 121 -4.63 9.17 -6.35
C GLU A 121 -5.88 8.40 -6.81
N GLN A 122 -6.76 8.00 -5.89
CA GLN A 122 -8.03 7.38 -6.23
C GLN A 122 -8.85 8.27 -7.18
N ALA A 123 -8.97 9.57 -6.83
CA ALA A 123 -9.69 10.54 -7.67
C ALA A 123 -9.05 10.69 -9.06
N LYS A 124 -7.71 10.73 -9.14
CA LYS A 124 -6.99 10.84 -10.42
C LYS A 124 -7.16 9.59 -11.29
N ILE A 125 -7.12 8.39 -10.69
CA ILE A 125 -7.38 7.14 -11.41
C ILE A 125 -8.84 7.11 -11.90
N ALA A 126 -9.79 7.48 -11.04
CA ALA A 126 -11.22 7.48 -11.37
C ALA A 126 -11.61 8.49 -12.45
N GLN A 127 -10.87 9.61 -12.58
CA GLN A 127 -11.09 10.64 -13.58
C GLN A 127 -10.39 10.35 -14.91
N SER A 128 -9.60 9.29 -14.99
CA SER A 128 -8.85 8.90 -16.18
C SER A 128 -9.41 7.61 -16.77
N ASP A 129 -9.42 7.50 -18.08
CA ASP A 129 -9.78 6.29 -18.82
C ASP A 129 -8.57 5.39 -19.15
N SER A 130 -7.36 5.78 -18.70
CA SER A 130 -6.11 5.13 -19.07
C SER A 130 -5.04 5.15 -17.96
N ALA A 131 -5.44 5.40 -16.70
CA ALA A 131 -4.50 5.51 -15.59
C ALA A 131 -4.07 4.16 -15.01
N ILE A 132 -2.85 4.18 -14.48
CA ILE A 132 -2.28 3.17 -13.56
C ILE A 132 -1.72 3.87 -12.33
N GLY A 133 -1.91 3.29 -11.17
CA GLY A 133 -1.38 3.78 -9.89
C GLY A 133 -1.20 2.67 -8.87
N MET A 134 -0.95 3.02 -7.61
CA MET A 134 -0.80 2.09 -6.50
C MET A 134 -1.61 2.54 -5.28
N LEU A 135 -2.54 1.73 -4.83
CA LEU A 135 -3.37 2.04 -3.67
C LEU A 135 -3.50 0.84 -2.72
N SER A 136 -3.85 1.15 -1.50
CA SER A 136 -4.36 0.16 -0.55
C SER A 136 -5.69 -0.41 -1.04
N PHE A 137 -5.98 -1.66 -0.68
CA PHE A 137 -7.24 -2.33 -1.00
C PHE A 137 -8.46 -1.57 -0.48
N ALA A 138 -8.33 -0.86 0.64
CA ALA A 138 -9.38 -0.02 1.21
C ALA A 138 -9.88 1.08 0.25
N TRP A 139 -9.15 1.36 -0.82
CA TRP A 139 -9.47 2.42 -1.79
C TRP A 139 -10.00 1.90 -3.11
N MET A 140 -10.24 0.60 -3.23
CA MET A 140 -10.92 0.03 -4.40
C MET A 140 -12.39 0.46 -4.44
N ASN A 141 -12.88 0.75 -5.63
CA ASN A 141 -14.28 1.05 -5.86
C ASN A 141 -14.69 0.68 -7.30
N GLU A 142 -15.86 1.10 -7.77
CA GLU A 142 -16.33 0.78 -9.11
C GLU A 142 -15.46 1.40 -10.22
N GLN A 143 -14.85 2.54 -9.98
CA GLN A 143 -14.04 3.28 -10.96
C GLN A 143 -12.54 2.97 -10.86
N VAL A 144 -12.09 2.40 -9.75
CA VAL A 144 -10.68 2.09 -9.48
C VAL A 144 -10.56 0.60 -9.18
N LYS A 145 -10.00 -0.15 -10.13
CA LYS A 145 -9.92 -1.61 -10.10
C LYS A 145 -8.50 -2.09 -9.85
N ALA A 146 -8.36 -3.05 -8.95
CA ALA A 146 -7.08 -3.74 -8.78
C ALA A 146 -6.91 -4.81 -9.85
N VAL A 147 -5.72 -4.89 -10.43
CA VAL A 147 -5.33 -5.98 -11.32
C VAL A 147 -4.57 -7.05 -10.54
N SER A 148 -4.72 -8.32 -10.95
CA SER A 148 -3.90 -9.39 -10.40
C SER A 148 -2.44 -9.21 -10.80
N LEU A 149 -1.54 -9.61 -9.91
CA LEU A 149 -0.11 -9.54 -10.13
C LEU A 149 0.42 -10.91 -10.52
N GLN A 150 1.17 -10.99 -11.60
CA GLN A 150 1.92 -12.20 -11.97
C GLN A 150 3.42 -12.01 -11.68
N ASP A 151 3.99 -12.95 -10.94
CA ASP A 151 5.44 -13.00 -10.69
C ASP A 151 5.90 -14.45 -10.57
N GLN A 152 7.00 -14.79 -11.23
CA GLN A 152 7.62 -16.12 -11.17
C GLN A 152 6.66 -17.29 -11.45
N GLY A 153 5.72 -17.10 -12.38
CA GLY A 153 4.75 -18.13 -12.77
C GLY A 153 3.58 -18.29 -11.78
N LYS A 154 3.47 -17.44 -10.77
CA LYS A 154 2.36 -17.41 -9.82
C LYS A 154 1.48 -16.19 -10.05
N GLU A 155 0.19 -16.37 -9.92
CA GLU A 155 -0.78 -15.29 -9.87
C GLU A 155 -1.12 -14.94 -8.43
N PHE A 156 -1.13 -13.65 -8.11
CA PHE A 156 -1.48 -13.10 -6.82
C PHE A 156 -2.72 -12.24 -6.96
N LEU A 157 -3.82 -12.71 -6.39
CA LEU A 157 -5.09 -12.00 -6.41
C LEU A 157 -5.11 -10.91 -5.34
N PRO A 158 -5.51 -9.65 -5.69
CA PRO A 158 -5.58 -8.56 -4.74
C PRO A 158 -6.87 -8.66 -3.90
N THR A 159 -6.95 -9.67 -3.05
CA THR A 159 -8.10 -9.93 -2.16
C THR A 159 -7.70 -9.95 -0.69
N TRP A 160 -8.67 -9.66 0.17
CA TRP A 160 -8.50 -9.68 1.62
C TRP A 160 -8.06 -11.06 2.11
N GLU A 161 -8.68 -12.11 1.57
CA GLU A 161 -8.42 -13.51 1.90
C GLU A 161 -6.97 -13.88 1.55
N ALA A 162 -6.49 -13.45 0.37
CA ALA A 162 -5.12 -13.71 -0.04
C ALA A 162 -4.09 -13.05 0.89
N VAL A 163 -4.39 -11.86 1.42
CA VAL A 163 -3.52 -11.21 2.42
C VAL A 163 -3.58 -11.92 3.77
N GLN A 164 -4.77 -12.30 4.26
CA GLN A 164 -4.94 -13.02 5.52
C GLN A 164 -4.22 -14.38 5.50
N GLN A 165 -4.23 -15.05 4.36
CA GLN A 165 -3.56 -16.34 4.16
C GLN A 165 -2.05 -16.21 3.86
N GLY A 166 -1.52 -14.98 3.82
CA GLY A 166 -0.10 -14.74 3.48
C GLY A 166 0.26 -15.06 2.03
N GLN A 167 -0.74 -15.10 1.14
CA GLN A 167 -0.58 -15.44 -0.28
C GLN A 167 -0.36 -14.21 -1.17
N TYR A 168 -0.67 -13.01 -0.68
CA TYR A 168 -0.45 -11.78 -1.42
C TYR A 168 0.87 -11.10 -0.99
N PRO A 169 1.76 -10.71 -1.93
CA PRO A 169 3.13 -10.35 -1.57
C PRO A 169 3.32 -8.89 -1.16
N ILE A 170 2.42 -7.97 -1.55
CA ILE A 170 2.58 -6.54 -1.27
C ILE A 170 1.70 -6.15 -0.09
N VAL A 171 2.19 -6.46 1.10
CA VAL A 171 1.49 -6.24 2.37
C VAL A 171 2.32 -5.36 3.28
N ARG A 172 1.68 -4.47 4.01
CA ARG A 172 2.29 -3.66 5.06
C ARG A 172 1.52 -3.77 6.36
N LYS A 173 2.24 -3.66 7.46
CA LYS A 173 1.63 -3.54 8.78
C LYS A 173 1.21 -2.10 9.04
N LEU A 174 0.04 -1.94 9.63
CA LEU A 174 -0.39 -0.69 10.24
C LEU A 174 0.05 -0.72 11.70
N ASN A 175 0.87 0.23 12.09
CA ASN A 175 1.55 0.21 13.37
C ASN A 175 1.23 1.46 14.18
N PHE A 176 0.99 1.28 15.47
CA PHE A 176 1.22 2.31 16.47
C PHE A 176 2.67 2.23 16.94
N ILE A 177 3.26 3.39 17.22
CA ILE A 177 4.63 3.51 17.71
C ILE A 177 4.57 4.28 19.02
N THR A 178 5.22 3.74 20.06
CA THR A 178 5.40 4.41 21.36
C THR A 178 6.88 4.62 21.66
N ALA A 179 7.18 5.59 22.51
CA ALA A 179 8.51 5.75 23.10
C ALA A 179 8.54 5.01 24.45
N GLY A 180 9.26 3.90 24.50
CA GLY A 180 9.24 2.98 25.62
C GLY A 180 7.94 2.19 25.80
N GLU A 181 7.76 1.60 26.97
CA GLU A 181 6.51 0.92 27.35
C GLU A 181 5.35 1.93 27.41
N PRO A 182 4.20 1.62 26.80
CA PRO A 182 3.07 2.52 26.83
C PRO A 182 2.51 2.67 28.25
N LYS A 183 2.25 3.92 28.64
CA LYS A 183 1.57 4.24 29.89
C LYS A 183 0.21 3.57 29.97
N ARG A 184 -0.37 3.45 31.19
CA ARG A 184 -1.61 2.71 31.45
C ARG A 184 -2.74 3.00 30.45
N ASP A 185 -3.02 4.29 30.21
CA ASP A 185 -4.13 4.70 29.33
C ASP A 185 -3.80 4.43 27.85
N ILE A 186 -2.55 4.67 27.44
CA ILE A 186 -2.06 4.36 26.11
C ILE A 186 -2.08 2.85 25.86
N LYS A 187 -1.66 2.06 26.85
CA LYS A 187 -1.73 0.60 26.78
C LYS A 187 -3.18 0.13 26.64
N ALA A 188 -4.08 0.66 27.42
CA ALA A 188 -5.50 0.31 27.35
C ALA A 188 -6.09 0.62 25.96
N PHE A 189 -5.73 1.76 25.35
CA PHE A 189 -6.14 2.09 24.00
C PHE A 189 -5.57 1.11 22.96
N ILE A 190 -4.27 0.79 23.04
CA ILE A 190 -3.63 -0.18 22.13
C ILE A 190 -4.29 -1.56 22.29
N ASP A 191 -4.53 -2.00 23.53
CA ASP A 191 -5.17 -3.27 23.82
C ASP A 191 -6.62 -3.30 23.29
N PHE A 192 -7.38 -2.22 23.42
CA PHE A 192 -8.71 -2.07 22.82
C PHE A 192 -8.64 -2.23 21.29
N VAL A 193 -7.75 -1.49 20.62
CA VAL A 193 -7.62 -1.59 19.16
C VAL A 193 -7.24 -2.99 18.70
N LYS A 194 -6.43 -3.71 19.48
CA LYS A 194 -6.04 -5.11 19.19
C LYS A 194 -7.09 -6.14 19.64
N GLY A 195 -8.06 -5.72 20.45
CA GLY A 195 -9.16 -6.55 20.90
C GLY A 195 -10.27 -6.71 19.84
N PRO A 196 -11.28 -7.55 20.10
CA PRO A 196 -12.33 -7.89 19.13
C PRO A 196 -13.05 -6.66 18.57
N ASP A 197 -13.44 -5.72 19.39
CA ASP A 197 -14.17 -4.52 18.97
C ASP A 197 -13.29 -3.59 18.09
N GLY A 198 -12.04 -3.38 18.48
CA GLY A 198 -11.08 -2.62 17.69
C GLY A 198 -10.78 -3.27 16.36
N GLN A 199 -10.61 -4.60 16.33
CA GLN A 199 -10.37 -5.35 15.10
C GLN A 199 -11.60 -5.39 14.17
N LYS A 200 -12.81 -5.33 14.72
CA LYS A 200 -14.03 -5.09 13.93
C LYS A 200 -13.98 -3.74 13.23
N ILE A 201 -13.61 -2.68 13.95
CA ILE A 201 -13.44 -1.33 13.37
C ILE A 201 -12.35 -1.34 12.27
N VAL A 202 -11.22 -2.02 12.48
CA VAL A 202 -10.17 -2.19 11.47
C VAL A 202 -10.75 -2.79 10.20
N LYS A 203 -11.55 -3.85 10.30
CA LYS A 203 -12.22 -4.51 9.17
C LYS A 203 -13.21 -3.58 8.47
N GLU A 204 -14.08 -2.91 9.22
CA GLU A 204 -15.08 -1.97 8.70
C GLU A 204 -14.43 -0.75 8.02
N SER A 205 -13.23 -0.37 8.45
CA SER A 205 -12.42 0.68 7.81
C SER A 205 -11.70 0.22 6.53
N GLY A 206 -11.93 -1.02 6.08
CA GLY A 206 -11.34 -1.56 4.87
C GLY A 206 -9.91 -2.09 5.04
N TYR A 207 -9.45 -2.32 6.25
CA TYR A 207 -8.15 -2.94 6.54
C TYR A 207 -8.30 -4.37 7.05
N ILE A 208 -7.19 -5.10 7.10
CA ILE A 208 -7.18 -6.51 7.47
C ILE A 208 -6.84 -6.65 8.94
N PRO A 209 -7.71 -7.29 9.75
CA PRO A 209 -7.45 -7.54 11.16
C PRO A 209 -6.17 -8.36 11.40
N ILE A 210 -5.50 -8.09 12.52
CA ILE A 210 -4.45 -8.97 13.05
C ILE A 210 -5.10 -10.04 13.93
N GLY A 211 -4.69 -11.30 13.81
CA GLY A 211 -5.13 -12.36 14.74
C GLY A 211 -6.42 -13.09 14.38
N GLY A 212 -6.88 -13.05 13.13
CA GLY A 212 -7.94 -13.94 12.64
C GLY A 212 -7.37 -15.29 12.19
N LYS A 213 -7.15 -16.21 13.13
CA LYS A 213 -7.38 -17.62 12.89
C LYS A 213 -8.71 -17.90 13.57
N ASP A 214 -9.81 -17.85 12.84
CA ASP A 214 -11.03 -18.56 13.17
C ASP A 214 -10.88 -20.02 12.78
#